data_22a90c00fb22df7c3895b98e9a87aef8
#
_entry.id   22a90c00fb22df7c3895b98e9a87aef8
#
_cell.length_a   1.000
_cell.length_b   1.000
_cell.length_c   1.000
_cell.angle_alpha   90.00
_cell.angle_beta   90.00
_cell.angle_gamma   90.00
#
_symmetry.space_group_name_H-M   'P 1'
#
loop_
_entity.id
_entity.type
_entity.pdbx_description
1 polymer ?
#
loop_
_entity_poly.entity_id
_entity_poly.type
_entity_poly.pdbx_seq_one_letter_code
_entity_poly.pdbx_strand_id
1 'polypeptide(L)'
;GEGHVIMSYEESYGYMLGDYVRDKDAVTASLIITEMAAWYAAQGMTLYDALQALYQKYGWYGEKTHNLVMPGLDGLEKMAALMKNLRAQSPVQIAGVDVAVRKDYTDGSVVDCRTGEKSTMELSGSNVLRYELADGTTILVRPSGTEPKIKVYILTQGRDAAGRDANLAKYGEWVKTLA
;
A
#
# COMPACT_ATOMS: atom_id res chain seq x y z
N GLY A 1 25.56 -2.00 -12.18
CA GLY A 1 26.11 -0.72 -11.74
C GLY A 1 25.74 -0.47 -10.29
N GLU A 2 26.64 0.04 -9.50
CA GLU A 2 26.34 0.46 -8.13
C GLU A 2 25.45 1.70 -8.20
N GLY A 3 24.18 1.55 -7.81
CA GLY A 3 23.26 2.67 -7.67
C GLY A 3 23.45 3.34 -6.32
N HIS A 4 23.40 4.67 -6.28
CA HIS A 4 23.33 5.41 -5.03
C HIS A 4 21.88 5.64 -4.65
N VAL A 5 21.53 5.41 -3.37
CA VAL A 5 20.22 5.76 -2.83
C VAL A 5 20.19 7.28 -2.61
N ILE A 6 19.27 7.94 -3.28
CA ILE A 6 19.04 9.38 -3.06
C ILE A 6 18.13 9.58 -1.86
N MET A 7 17.00 8.84 -1.85
CA MET A 7 15.99 8.90 -0.80
C MET A 7 15.21 7.59 -0.77
N SER A 8 14.83 7.14 0.41
CA SER A 8 13.81 6.12 0.62
C SER A 8 12.90 6.50 1.77
N TYR A 9 11.71 5.89 1.82
CA TYR A 9 10.73 6.20 2.86
C TYR A 9 9.79 5.01 3.07
N GLU A 10 9.13 5.03 4.23
CA GLU A 10 8.07 4.09 4.61
C GLU A 10 6.73 4.81 4.74
N GLU A 11 5.62 4.06 4.61
CA GLU A 11 4.28 4.59 4.84
C GLU A 11 4.07 5.08 6.28
N SER A 12 4.89 4.63 7.22
CA SER A 12 4.87 4.96 8.64
C SER A 12 5.80 6.11 9.02
N TYR A 13 6.04 7.04 8.07
CA TYR A 13 6.80 8.28 8.29
C TYR A 13 8.30 8.10 8.60
N GLY A 14 8.89 6.99 8.22
CA GLY A 14 10.33 6.80 8.25
C GLY A 14 10.97 7.29 6.96
N TYR A 15 12.04 8.08 7.04
CA TYR A 15 12.76 8.61 5.88
C TYR A 15 14.24 8.35 6.02
N MET A 16 14.89 8.06 4.89
CA MET A 16 16.34 7.92 4.75
C MET A 16 16.80 8.74 3.55
N LEU A 17 17.85 9.52 3.72
CA LEU A 17 18.48 10.31 2.67
C LEU A 17 19.92 9.84 2.48
N GLY A 18 20.28 9.55 1.22
CA GLY A 18 21.59 9.04 0.90
C GLY A 18 21.85 7.63 1.42
N ASP A 19 23.11 7.22 1.44
CA ASP A 19 23.56 5.87 1.77
C ASP A 19 24.52 5.80 2.98
N TYR A 20 24.74 6.93 3.68
CA TYR A 20 25.64 7.03 4.83
C TYR A 20 25.06 6.43 6.13
N VAL A 21 23.72 6.43 6.28
CA VAL A 21 22.98 5.66 7.29
C VAL A 21 21.98 4.77 6.56
N ARG A 22 22.07 3.45 6.78
CA ARG A 22 21.22 2.47 6.10
C ARG A 22 19.96 2.14 6.89
N ASP A 23 19.37 3.14 7.51
CA ASP A 23 18.11 3.08 8.24
C ASP A 23 17.46 4.47 8.26
N LYS A 24 16.24 4.54 8.75
CA LYS A 24 15.49 5.77 8.94
C LYS A 24 16.24 6.73 9.87
N ASP A 25 16.33 7.98 9.49
CA ASP A 25 17.02 9.03 10.25
C ASP A 25 16.13 10.27 10.38
N ALA A 26 15.61 10.50 11.59
CA ALA A 26 14.74 11.62 11.88
C ALA A 26 15.44 12.98 11.82
N VAL A 27 16.76 13.03 12.04
CA VAL A 27 17.53 14.28 11.99
C VAL A 27 17.60 14.80 10.56
N THR A 28 18.04 13.98 9.62
CA THR A 28 18.07 14.35 8.20
C THR A 28 16.68 14.55 7.62
N ALA A 29 15.69 13.75 8.04
CA ALA A 29 14.30 13.95 7.66
C ALA A 29 13.79 15.35 8.09
N SER A 30 14.06 15.76 9.32
CA SER A 30 13.69 17.08 9.83
C SER A 30 14.36 18.21 9.05
N LEU A 31 15.63 18.06 8.72
CA LEU A 31 16.38 19.05 7.93
C LEU A 31 15.75 19.21 6.54
N ILE A 32 15.60 18.13 5.79
CA ILE A 32 15.10 18.20 4.40
C ILE A 32 13.66 18.70 4.33
N ILE A 33 12.81 18.32 5.28
CA ILE A 33 11.42 18.80 5.34
C ILE A 33 11.40 20.31 5.62
N THR A 34 12.29 20.79 6.48
CA THR A 34 12.41 22.23 6.78
C THR A 34 12.93 23.01 5.56
N GLU A 35 13.95 22.52 4.87
CA GLU A 35 14.44 23.12 3.62
C GLU A 35 13.36 23.13 2.53
N MET A 36 12.64 22.03 2.36
CA MET A 36 11.53 21.94 1.42
C MET A 36 10.42 22.96 1.74
N ALA A 37 10.07 23.11 3.02
CA ALA A 37 9.08 24.09 3.45
C ALA A 37 9.55 25.52 3.18
N ALA A 38 10.81 25.85 3.47
CA ALA A 38 11.41 27.16 3.20
C ALA A 38 11.46 27.45 1.68
N TRP A 39 11.82 26.44 0.87
CA TRP A 39 11.88 26.58 -0.59
C TRP A 39 10.50 26.88 -1.19
N TYR A 40 9.45 26.18 -0.76
CA TYR A 40 8.08 26.46 -1.20
C TYR A 40 7.56 27.80 -0.67
N ALA A 41 7.87 28.15 0.59
CA ALA A 41 7.48 29.44 1.17
C ALA A 41 8.09 30.63 0.40
N ALA A 42 9.33 30.52 -0.09
CA ALA A 42 9.96 31.53 -0.93
C ALA A 42 9.24 31.73 -2.28
N GLN A 43 8.41 30.77 -2.70
CA GLN A 43 7.56 30.83 -3.89
C GLN A 43 6.10 31.21 -3.57
N GLY A 44 5.80 31.58 -2.32
CA GLY A 44 4.47 31.91 -1.85
C GLY A 44 3.53 30.70 -1.68
N MET A 45 4.10 29.49 -1.56
CA MET A 45 3.37 28.24 -1.43
C MET A 45 3.58 27.59 -0.06
N THR A 46 2.55 26.96 0.46
CA THR A 46 2.67 26.01 1.58
C THR A 46 3.01 24.61 1.05
N LEU A 47 3.41 23.68 1.93
CA LEU A 47 3.59 22.27 1.57
C LEU A 47 2.26 21.64 1.12
N TYR A 48 1.12 22.12 1.64
CA TYR A 48 -0.20 21.69 1.18
C TYR A 48 -0.46 22.10 -0.26
N ASP A 49 -0.14 23.36 -0.64
CA ASP A 49 -0.28 23.84 -2.02
C ASP A 49 0.61 23.05 -2.97
N ALA A 50 1.84 22.74 -2.54
CA ALA A 50 2.77 21.91 -3.28
C ALA A 50 2.20 20.50 -3.52
N LEU A 51 1.59 19.88 -2.51
CA LEU A 51 0.94 18.58 -2.63
C LEU A 51 -0.25 18.65 -3.61
N GLN A 52 -1.07 19.70 -3.55
CA GLN A 52 -2.17 19.89 -4.51
C GLN A 52 -1.65 20.03 -5.95
N ALA A 53 -0.55 20.75 -6.15
CA ALA A 53 0.08 20.88 -7.46
C ALA A 53 0.60 19.52 -7.99
N LEU A 54 1.14 18.67 -7.11
CA LEU A 54 1.54 17.30 -7.47
C LEU A 54 0.34 16.45 -7.88
N TYR A 55 -0.78 16.52 -7.15
CA TYR A 55 -2.00 15.80 -7.54
C TYR A 55 -2.53 16.27 -8.90
N GLN A 56 -2.52 17.58 -9.17
CA GLN A 56 -2.93 18.11 -10.47
C GLN A 56 -2.01 17.65 -11.60
N LYS A 57 -0.71 17.55 -11.35
CA LYS A 57 0.30 17.18 -12.34
C LYS A 57 0.34 15.69 -12.62
N TYR A 58 0.25 14.85 -11.59
CA TYR A 58 0.52 13.41 -11.69
C TYR A 58 -0.72 12.53 -11.50
N GLY A 59 -1.81 13.07 -10.99
CA GLY A 59 -3.04 12.36 -10.68
C GLY A 59 -3.37 12.35 -9.18
N TRP A 60 -4.63 12.12 -8.89
CA TRP A 60 -5.17 12.09 -7.52
C TRP A 60 -4.99 10.71 -6.89
N TYR A 61 -3.78 10.42 -6.43
CA TYR A 61 -3.48 9.18 -5.73
C TYR A 61 -3.92 9.23 -4.28
N GLY A 62 -4.39 8.10 -3.77
CA GLY A 62 -4.77 7.92 -2.39
C GLY A 62 -4.30 6.59 -1.86
N GLU A 63 -3.87 6.58 -0.61
CA GLU A 63 -3.53 5.38 0.12
C GLU A 63 -4.23 5.35 1.47
N LYS A 64 -4.56 4.17 1.94
CA LYS A 64 -5.08 3.96 3.29
C LYS A 64 -4.72 2.57 3.79
N THR A 65 -4.18 2.52 4.99
CA THR A 65 -3.91 1.27 5.70
C THR A 65 -5.03 1.01 6.71
N HIS A 66 -5.62 -0.17 6.64
CA HIS A 66 -6.56 -0.68 7.62
C HIS A 66 -5.89 -1.78 8.45
N ASN A 67 -6.09 -1.74 9.77
CA ASN A 67 -5.62 -2.77 10.68
C ASN A 67 -6.81 -3.61 11.12
N LEU A 68 -6.85 -4.89 10.70
CA LEU A 68 -7.81 -5.87 11.21
C LEU A 68 -7.20 -6.54 12.43
N VAL A 69 -7.59 -6.08 13.60
CA VAL A 69 -7.13 -6.64 14.88
C VAL A 69 -7.95 -7.89 15.17
N MET A 70 -7.27 -8.99 15.50
CA MET A 70 -7.86 -10.27 15.89
C MET A 70 -7.70 -10.45 17.39
N PRO A 71 -8.63 -9.92 18.22
CA PRO A 71 -8.50 -10.00 19.68
C PRO A 71 -8.72 -11.42 20.19
N GLY A 72 -8.11 -11.74 21.35
CA GLY A 72 -8.25 -13.02 22.02
C GLY A 72 -7.06 -13.95 21.85
N LEU A 73 -7.06 -15.04 22.61
CA LEU A 73 -5.97 -16.04 22.61
C LEU A 73 -5.86 -16.77 21.26
N ASP A 74 -6.93 -16.83 20.49
CA ASP A 74 -7.03 -17.44 19.16
C ASP A 74 -6.75 -16.45 18.01
N GLY A 75 -6.30 -15.24 18.30
CA GLY A 75 -6.09 -14.19 17.30
C GLY A 75 -5.12 -14.57 16.20
N LEU A 76 -4.01 -15.26 16.53
CA LEU A 76 -3.06 -15.76 15.55
C LEU A 76 -3.63 -16.85 14.64
N GLU A 77 -4.48 -17.72 15.20
CA GLU A 77 -5.15 -18.78 14.42
C GLU A 77 -6.18 -18.17 13.46
N LYS A 78 -6.96 -17.19 13.91
CA LYS A 78 -7.91 -16.45 13.07
C LYS A 78 -7.20 -15.73 11.91
N MET A 79 -6.07 -15.09 12.21
CA MET A 79 -5.24 -14.43 11.21
C MET A 79 -4.72 -15.42 10.16
N ALA A 80 -4.20 -16.57 10.60
CA ALA A 80 -3.73 -17.63 9.69
C ALA A 80 -4.88 -18.21 8.85
N ALA A 81 -6.05 -18.41 9.46
CA ALA A 81 -7.25 -18.90 8.77
C ALA A 81 -7.72 -17.91 7.69
N LEU A 82 -7.74 -16.60 7.97
CA LEU A 82 -8.11 -15.58 6.99
C LEU A 82 -7.16 -15.60 5.79
N MET A 83 -5.85 -15.62 6.00
CA MET A 83 -4.86 -15.69 4.94
C MET A 83 -4.99 -16.98 4.10
N LYS A 84 -5.25 -18.11 4.76
CA LYS A 84 -5.50 -19.40 4.09
C LYS A 84 -6.78 -19.33 3.23
N ASN A 85 -7.85 -18.74 3.75
CA ASN A 85 -9.12 -18.61 3.03
C ASN A 85 -8.97 -17.69 1.80
N LEU A 86 -8.30 -16.55 1.93
CA LEU A 86 -8.03 -15.64 0.81
C LEU A 86 -7.20 -16.29 -0.31
N ARG A 87 -6.34 -17.28 0.02
CA ARG A 87 -5.62 -18.08 -0.97
C ARG A 87 -6.50 -19.12 -1.63
N ALA A 88 -7.25 -19.86 -0.82
CA ALA A 88 -8.09 -20.97 -1.30
C ALA A 88 -9.31 -20.48 -2.08
N GLN A 89 -9.92 -19.38 -1.64
CA GLN A 89 -11.13 -18.77 -2.20
C GLN A 89 -10.83 -17.30 -2.54
N SER A 90 -9.87 -17.12 -3.46
CA SER A 90 -9.46 -15.77 -3.85
C SER A 90 -10.64 -14.99 -4.44
N PRO A 91 -10.86 -13.74 -4.00
CA PRO A 91 -11.95 -12.94 -4.54
C PRO A 91 -11.77 -12.71 -6.04
N VAL A 92 -12.84 -12.89 -6.81
CA VAL A 92 -12.89 -12.54 -8.24
C VAL A 92 -13.28 -11.07 -8.43
N GLN A 93 -13.96 -10.50 -7.42
CA GLN A 93 -14.30 -9.08 -7.34
C GLN A 93 -14.05 -8.56 -5.93
N ILE A 94 -13.65 -7.30 -5.84
CA ILE A 94 -13.51 -6.57 -4.58
C ILE A 94 -14.32 -5.28 -4.70
N ALA A 95 -15.30 -5.11 -3.80
CA ALA A 95 -16.22 -3.98 -3.80
C ALA A 95 -16.89 -3.75 -5.19
N GLY A 96 -17.25 -4.84 -5.89
CA GLY A 96 -17.88 -4.80 -7.20
C GLY A 96 -16.95 -4.52 -8.38
N VAL A 97 -15.64 -4.47 -8.16
CA VAL A 97 -14.63 -4.29 -9.22
C VAL A 97 -13.86 -5.60 -9.42
N ASP A 98 -13.70 -6.01 -10.68
CA ASP A 98 -13.01 -7.24 -11.02
C ASP A 98 -11.55 -7.22 -10.61
N VAL A 99 -11.06 -8.33 -10.06
CA VAL A 99 -9.64 -8.57 -9.83
C VAL A 99 -9.01 -8.94 -11.17
N ALA A 100 -8.14 -8.07 -11.68
CA ALA A 100 -7.44 -8.27 -12.94
C ALA A 100 -6.21 -9.17 -12.78
N VAL A 101 -5.43 -8.96 -11.69
CA VAL A 101 -4.23 -9.75 -11.41
C VAL A 101 -4.18 -10.09 -9.92
N ARG A 102 -3.82 -11.33 -9.62
CA ARG A 102 -3.53 -11.78 -8.27
C ARG A 102 -2.07 -12.21 -8.16
N LYS A 103 -1.40 -11.77 -7.08
CA LYS A 103 -0.02 -12.18 -6.77
C LYS A 103 0.06 -12.72 -5.34
N ASP A 104 0.72 -13.86 -5.17
CA ASP A 104 1.07 -14.41 -3.86
C ASP A 104 2.58 -14.38 -3.69
N TYR A 105 3.04 -13.58 -2.74
CA TYR A 105 4.47 -13.44 -2.46
C TYR A 105 5.03 -14.62 -1.63
N THR A 106 4.19 -15.58 -1.19
CA THR A 106 4.69 -16.78 -0.50
C THR A 106 5.49 -17.66 -1.45
N ASP A 107 4.99 -17.88 -2.66
CA ASP A 107 5.58 -18.74 -3.69
C ASP A 107 5.98 -18.01 -4.97
N GLY A 108 5.72 -16.71 -5.05
CA GLY A 108 5.98 -15.90 -6.24
C GLY A 108 4.95 -16.09 -7.36
N SER A 109 3.83 -16.73 -7.11
CA SER A 109 2.82 -16.97 -8.14
C SER A 109 2.09 -15.71 -8.57
N VAL A 110 1.84 -15.59 -9.87
CA VAL A 110 1.08 -14.52 -10.51
C VAL A 110 -0.01 -15.15 -11.40
N VAL A 111 -1.23 -14.66 -11.28
CA VAL A 111 -2.35 -15.08 -12.12
C VAL A 111 -3.01 -13.86 -12.74
N ASP A 112 -3.04 -13.77 -14.07
CA ASP A 112 -3.96 -12.87 -14.76
C ASP A 112 -5.36 -13.47 -14.71
N CYS A 113 -6.23 -12.87 -13.90
CA CYS A 113 -7.58 -13.40 -13.66
C CYS A 113 -8.52 -13.25 -14.86
N ARG A 114 -8.16 -12.42 -15.86
CA ARG A 114 -8.95 -12.20 -17.07
C ARG A 114 -8.69 -13.29 -18.11
N THR A 115 -7.45 -13.77 -18.20
CA THR A 115 -7.04 -14.78 -19.18
C THR A 115 -6.86 -16.17 -18.59
N GLY A 116 -6.65 -16.24 -17.25
CA GLY A 116 -6.26 -17.47 -16.55
C GLY A 116 -4.76 -17.80 -16.69
N GLU A 117 -3.98 -16.94 -17.34
CA GLU A 117 -2.54 -17.14 -17.51
C GLU A 117 -1.82 -17.11 -16.17
N LYS A 118 -0.89 -18.05 -16.00
CA LYS A 118 -0.06 -18.18 -14.79
C LYS A 118 1.37 -17.90 -15.13
N SER A 119 2.03 -17.10 -14.29
CA SER A 119 3.45 -16.79 -14.35
C SER A 119 4.04 -16.70 -12.94
N THR A 120 5.33 -16.41 -12.86
CA THR A 120 6.04 -16.23 -11.58
C THR A 120 6.79 -14.91 -11.57
N MET A 121 6.96 -14.35 -10.36
CA MET A 121 7.80 -13.17 -10.12
C MET A 121 9.05 -13.60 -9.32
N GLU A 122 10.11 -12.80 -9.38
CA GLU A 122 11.35 -13.06 -8.64
C GLU A 122 11.19 -12.96 -7.10
N LEU A 123 10.24 -12.12 -6.67
CA LEU A 123 9.99 -11.89 -5.24
C LEU A 123 9.12 -12.98 -4.66
N SER A 124 9.65 -13.72 -3.67
CA SER A 124 8.93 -14.77 -2.94
C SER A 124 9.39 -14.83 -1.48
N GLY A 125 8.78 -15.73 -0.69
CA GLY A 125 9.14 -15.96 0.72
C GLY A 125 8.48 -14.99 1.71
N SER A 126 7.54 -14.16 1.29
CA SER A 126 6.80 -13.22 2.15
C SER A 126 5.32 -13.56 2.20
N ASN A 127 4.73 -13.59 3.38
CA ASN A 127 3.29 -13.85 3.54
C ASN A 127 2.46 -12.61 3.17
N VAL A 128 2.40 -12.30 1.87
CA VAL A 128 1.67 -11.14 1.33
C VAL A 128 0.82 -11.59 0.13
N LEU A 129 -0.42 -11.15 0.09
CA LEU A 129 -1.29 -11.23 -1.08
C LEU A 129 -1.47 -9.85 -1.69
N ARG A 130 -1.44 -9.76 -3.02
CA ARG A 130 -1.71 -8.54 -3.76
C ARG A 130 -2.77 -8.79 -4.81
N TYR A 131 -3.76 -7.90 -4.84
CA TYR A 131 -4.84 -7.85 -5.83
C TYR A 131 -4.73 -6.55 -6.61
N GLU A 132 -4.61 -6.64 -7.93
CA GLU A 132 -4.66 -5.51 -8.84
C GLU A 132 -6.03 -5.52 -9.50
N LEU A 133 -6.79 -4.44 -9.32
CA LEU A 133 -8.17 -4.35 -9.77
C LEU A 133 -8.27 -3.70 -11.15
N ALA A 134 -9.37 -3.94 -11.84
CA ALA A 134 -9.62 -3.42 -13.19
C ALA A 134 -9.67 -1.88 -13.26
N ASP A 135 -9.93 -1.19 -12.15
CA ASP A 135 -9.90 0.28 -12.07
C ASP A 135 -8.52 0.86 -11.70
N GLY A 136 -7.47 0.02 -11.67
CA GLY A 136 -6.11 0.41 -11.31
C GLY A 136 -5.82 0.43 -9.81
N THR A 137 -6.82 0.15 -8.96
CA THR A 137 -6.60 0.03 -7.50
C THR A 137 -5.78 -1.21 -7.19
N THR A 138 -4.85 -1.07 -6.26
CA THR A 138 -4.09 -2.21 -5.70
C THR A 138 -4.46 -2.39 -4.23
N ILE A 139 -4.73 -3.63 -3.84
CA ILE A 139 -4.97 -4.01 -2.44
C ILE A 139 -3.92 -5.05 -2.04
N LEU A 140 -3.21 -4.78 -0.94
CA LEU A 140 -2.27 -5.73 -0.35
C LEU A 140 -2.78 -6.18 1.01
N VAL A 141 -2.67 -7.46 1.28
CA VAL A 141 -3.05 -8.07 2.57
C VAL A 141 -1.81 -8.72 3.16
N ARG A 142 -1.42 -8.26 4.36
CA ARG A 142 -0.21 -8.72 5.04
C ARG A 142 -0.46 -8.92 6.53
N PRO A 143 -0.26 -10.13 7.07
CA PRO A 143 -0.29 -10.34 8.52
C PRO A 143 0.93 -9.67 9.19
N SER A 144 0.74 -9.16 10.41
CA SER A 144 1.83 -8.71 11.25
C SER A 144 2.63 -9.92 11.75
N GLY A 145 3.96 -9.76 11.82
CA GLY A 145 4.84 -10.81 12.39
C GLY A 145 4.87 -10.83 13.93
N THR A 146 4.40 -9.77 14.59
CA THR A 146 4.57 -9.57 16.04
C THR A 146 3.26 -9.38 16.80
N GLU A 147 2.17 -9.10 16.11
CA GLU A 147 0.87 -8.78 16.71
C GLU A 147 -0.26 -9.53 15.99
N PRO A 148 -1.35 -9.92 16.66
CA PRO A 148 -2.49 -10.59 16.03
C PRO A 148 -3.33 -9.60 15.23
N LYS A 149 -2.76 -9.06 14.16
CA LYS A 149 -3.44 -8.14 13.24
C LYS A 149 -3.01 -8.36 11.79
N ILE A 150 -3.92 -8.10 10.87
CA ILE A 150 -3.64 -8.06 9.44
C ILE A 150 -3.71 -6.61 8.99
N LYS A 151 -2.66 -6.14 8.31
CA LYS A 151 -2.66 -4.87 7.60
C LYS A 151 -3.22 -5.08 6.19
N VAL A 152 -4.18 -4.25 5.82
CA VAL A 152 -4.69 -4.17 4.45
C VAL A 152 -4.40 -2.77 3.91
N TYR A 153 -3.57 -2.73 2.88
CA TYR A 153 -3.21 -1.48 2.21
C TYR A 153 -4.08 -1.30 0.97
N ILE A 154 -4.68 -0.14 0.84
CA ILE A 154 -5.44 0.28 -0.33
C ILE A 154 -4.65 1.37 -1.02
N LEU A 155 -4.28 1.16 -2.27
CA LEU A 155 -3.60 2.13 -3.14
C LEU A 155 -4.52 2.38 -4.34
N THR A 156 -5.05 3.58 -4.47
CA THR A 156 -6.05 3.90 -5.50
C THR A 156 -5.76 5.23 -6.18
N GLN A 157 -6.45 5.50 -7.27
CA GLN A 157 -6.41 6.76 -7.97
C GLN A 157 -7.83 7.21 -8.31
N GLY A 158 -8.12 8.50 -8.13
CA GLY A 158 -9.35 9.14 -8.58
C GLY A 158 -9.11 10.06 -9.77
N ARG A 159 -10.18 10.49 -10.42
CA ARG A 159 -10.13 11.58 -11.41
C ARG A 159 -9.91 12.94 -10.76
N ASP A 160 -10.33 13.05 -9.52
CA ASP A 160 -10.21 14.21 -8.64
C ASP A 160 -10.14 13.75 -7.17
N ALA A 161 -10.06 14.71 -6.25
CA ALA A 161 -10.02 14.43 -4.81
C ALA A 161 -11.24 13.63 -4.33
N ALA A 162 -12.43 14.00 -4.79
CA ALA A 162 -13.67 13.35 -4.38
C ALA A 162 -13.73 11.90 -4.86
N GLY A 163 -13.32 11.64 -6.11
CA GLY A 163 -13.25 10.30 -6.67
C GLY A 163 -12.22 9.41 -5.95
N ARG A 164 -11.04 9.97 -5.61
CA ARG A 164 -10.04 9.29 -4.77
C ARG A 164 -10.62 8.91 -3.41
N ASP A 165 -11.27 9.84 -2.74
CA ASP A 165 -11.82 9.62 -1.39
C ASP A 165 -12.99 8.63 -1.42
N ALA A 166 -13.83 8.68 -2.45
CA ALA A 166 -14.90 7.70 -2.67
C ALA A 166 -14.33 6.28 -2.88
N ASN A 167 -13.24 6.14 -3.64
CA ASN A 167 -12.57 4.86 -3.82
C ASN A 167 -12.00 4.34 -2.50
N LEU A 168 -11.30 5.18 -1.72
CA LEU A 168 -10.77 4.79 -0.42
C LEU A 168 -11.89 4.33 0.54
N ALA A 169 -13.01 5.03 0.56
CA ALA A 169 -14.18 4.65 1.36
C ALA A 169 -14.77 3.31 0.90
N LYS A 170 -15.01 3.16 -0.40
CA LYS A 170 -15.58 1.94 -1.02
C LYS A 170 -14.76 0.70 -0.67
N TYR A 171 -13.45 0.74 -0.86
CA TYR A 171 -12.58 -0.39 -0.55
C TYR A 171 -12.38 -0.58 0.96
N GLY A 172 -12.43 0.50 1.74
CA GLY A 172 -12.42 0.43 3.21
C GLY A 172 -13.62 -0.33 3.77
N GLU A 173 -14.81 -0.17 3.18
CA GLU A 173 -15.99 -0.96 3.57
C GLU A 173 -15.80 -2.46 3.26
N TRP A 174 -15.22 -2.78 2.11
CA TRP A 174 -14.90 -4.18 1.81
C TRP A 174 -13.90 -4.78 2.83
N VAL A 175 -12.90 -4.04 3.25
CA VAL A 175 -11.94 -4.53 4.25
C VAL A 175 -12.65 -4.92 5.54
N LYS A 176 -13.68 -4.20 5.97
CA LYS A 176 -14.46 -4.53 7.17
C LYS A 176 -15.19 -5.87 7.07
N THR A 177 -15.46 -6.35 5.85
CA THR A 177 -16.10 -7.66 5.63
C THR A 177 -15.15 -8.85 5.83
N LEU A 178 -13.86 -8.60 5.99
CA LEU A 178 -12.84 -9.63 6.22
C LEU A 178 -12.68 -9.98 7.72
N ALA A 179 -13.26 -9.16 8.62
CA ALA A 179 -13.11 -9.31 10.08
C ALA A 179 -14.11 -10.31 10.66
#